data_06b3bb09d5970b277a4b05c0f0da79b3
#
_entry.id   06b3bb09d5970b277a4b05c0f0da79b3
#
_cell.length_a   1.000
_cell.length_b   1.000
_cell.length_c   1.000
_cell.angle_alpha   90.00
_cell.angle_beta   90.00
_cell.angle_gamma   90.00
#
_symmetry.space_group_name_H-M   'P 1'
#
loop_
_entity.id
_entity.type
_entity.pdbx_description
1 polymer ?
#
loop_
_entity_poly.entity_id
_entity_poly.type
_entity_poly.pdbx_seq_one_letter_code
_entity_poly.pdbx_strand_id
1 'polypeptide(L)'
;MDLSERILINAIRIAKLRNDSYNLWWLNLETKSTRDISNFQNNITESVPFEFIKQITTEHFKKRFSIVQNKYIDERSVNIYDFESKGFKENIIMISAGELVSKIENIKQSIEDLTVPTNLHTLDAYYKTKENDKLRNIFATSIDQYIAVIERIKIRAINYISDTENSIVTSKVQVDIFNENKNFIEIELQNLDKELINQFNSSFAGDEPA
;
A
#
# COMPACT_ATOMS: atom_id res chain seq x y z
N MET A 1 2.27 -2.86 20.54
CA MET A 1 1.82 -2.76 19.13
C MET A 1 1.81 -1.31 18.74
N ASP A 2 2.70 -0.93 17.84
CA ASP A 2 2.81 0.44 17.36
C ASP A 2 1.56 0.83 16.53
N LEU A 3 1.25 2.13 16.48
CA LEU A 3 0.13 2.67 15.70
C LEU A 3 0.18 2.26 14.23
N SER A 4 1.39 2.24 13.66
CA SER A 4 1.65 1.82 12.27
C SER A 4 1.24 0.36 12.01
N GLU A 5 1.56 -0.53 12.92
CA GLU A 5 1.22 -1.95 12.83
C GLU A 5 -0.30 -2.15 12.89
N ARG A 6 -1.01 -1.41 13.74
CA ARG A 6 -2.48 -1.45 13.82
C ARG A 6 -3.15 -1.00 12.53
N ILE A 7 -2.63 0.07 11.91
CA ILE A 7 -3.14 0.57 10.62
C ILE A 7 -2.97 -0.50 9.54
N LEU A 8 -1.80 -1.12 9.43
CA LEU A 8 -1.53 -2.16 8.44
C LEU A 8 -2.42 -3.39 8.65
N ILE A 9 -2.61 -3.84 9.88
CA ILE A 9 -3.50 -4.98 10.19
C ILE A 9 -4.94 -4.68 9.78
N ASN A 10 -5.44 -3.49 10.06
CA ASN A 10 -6.80 -3.10 9.66
C ASN A 10 -6.93 -3.03 8.13
N ALA A 11 -5.95 -2.44 7.44
CA ALA A 11 -5.93 -2.40 5.98
C ALA A 11 -5.92 -3.81 5.36
N ILE A 12 -5.15 -4.75 5.92
CA ILE A 12 -5.14 -6.16 5.49
C ILE A 12 -6.50 -6.81 5.67
N ARG A 13 -7.16 -6.59 6.82
CA ARG A 13 -8.50 -7.13 7.07
C ARG A 13 -9.51 -6.62 6.05
N ILE A 14 -9.48 -5.34 5.77
CA ILE A 14 -10.35 -4.71 4.76
C ILE A 14 -10.06 -5.29 3.37
N ALA A 15 -8.79 -5.41 2.98
CA ALA A 15 -8.41 -5.96 1.68
C ALA A 15 -8.88 -7.43 1.52
N LYS A 16 -8.79 -8.24 2.57
CA LYS A 16 -9.32 -9.62 2.58
C LYS A 16 -10.84 -9.65 2.43
N LEU A 17 -11.57 -8.83 3.18
CA LEU A 17 -13.04 -8.78 3.09
C LEU A 17 -13.55 -8.33 1.72
N ARG A 18 -12.79 -7.48 1.02
CA ARG A 18 -13.12 -6.99 -0.32
C ARG A 18 -12.59 -7.88 -1.45
N ASN A 19 -11.86 -8.94 -1.13
CA ASN A 19 -11.11 -9.73 -2.12
C ASN A 19 -10.20 -8.84 -3.00
N ASP A 20 -9.60 -7.80 -2.41
CA ASP A 20 -8.74 -6.86 -3.11
C ASP A 20 -7.30 -7.39 -3.15
N SER A 21 -7.04 -8.27 -4.11
CA SER A 21 -5.75 -8.93 -4.27
C SER A 21 -4.60 -7.96 -4.56
N TYR A 22 -4.87 -6.81 -5.20
CA TYR A 22 -3.83 -5.81 -5.51
C TYR A 22 -3.31 -5.13 -4.24
N ASN A 23 -4.22 -4.67 -3.39
CA ASN A 23 -3.84 -4.03 -2.13
C ASN A 23 -3.37 -5.07 -1.11
N LEU A 24 -3.96 -6.25 -1.08
CA LEU A 24 -3.53 -7.34 -0.19
C LEU A 24 -2.07 -7.74 -0.45
N TRP A 25 -1.61 -7.75 -1.70
CA TRP A 25 -0.24 -8.07 -2.07
C TRP A 25 0.78 -7.15 -1.38
N TRP A 26 0.69 -5.84 -1.57
CA TRP A 26 1.68 -4.92 -1.00
C TRP A 26 1.54 -4.81 0.54
N LEU A 27 0.33 -4.89 1.09
CA LEU A 27 0.09 -4.88 2.53
C LEU A 27 0.75 -6.09 3.22
N ASN A 28 0.69 -7.27 2.60
CA ASN A 28 1.37 -8.44 3.12
C ASN A 28 2.89 -8.29 3.09
N LEU A 29 3.46 -7.62 2.08
CA LEU A 29 4.89 -7.34 2.03
C LEU A 29 5.35 -6.48 3.22
N GLU A 30 4.49 -5.57 3.70
CA GLU A 30 4.82 -4.71 4.84
C GLU A 30 4.84 -5.43 6.19
N THR A 31 4.23 -6.58 6.27
CA THR A 31 4.11 -7.36 7.52
C THR A 31 4.96 -8.62 7.54
N LYS A 32 5.58 -8.98 6.41
CA LYS A 32 6.44 -10.17 6.30
C LYS A 32 7.91 -9.82 6.55
N SER A 33 8.68 -10.82 6.99
CA SER A 33 10.14 -10.68 7.08
C SER A 33 10.77 -10.61 5.68
N THR A 34 11.99 -10.06 5.58
CA THR A 34 12.75 -9.95 4.32
C THR A 34 12.87 -11.28 3.58
N ARG A 35 13.04 -12.39 4.33
CA ARG A 35 13.13 -13.75 3.76
C ARG A 35 11.83 -14.15 3.05
N ASP A 36 10.69 -13.84 3.67
CA ASP A 36 9.36 -14.14 3.11
C ASP A 36 9.03 -13.23 1.92
N ILE A 37 9.50 -11.98 1.93
CA ILE A 37 9.31 -11.02 0.83
C ILE A 37 9.91 -11.55 -0.47
N SER A 38 11.13 -12.07 -0.44
CA SER A 38 11.78 -12.59 -1.65
C SER A 38 10.99 -13.73 -2.30
N ASN A 39 10.45 -14.63 -1.49
CA ASN A 39 9.60 -15.72 -1.96
C ASN A 39 8.24 -15.21 -2.46
N PHE A 40 7.68 -14.23 -1.77
CA PHE A 40 6.36 -13.69 -2.07
C PHE A 40 6.33 -12.86 -3.36
N GLN A 41 7.39 -12.10 -3.65
CA GLN A 41 7.51 -11.36 -4.92
C GLN A 41 7.51 -12.30 -6.14
N ASN A 42 8.11 -13.48 -5.99
CA ASN A 42 8.17 -14.48 -7.04
C ASN A 42 6.89 -15.31 -7.14
N ASN A 43 6.05 -15.31 -6.11
CA ASN A 43 4.87 -16.17 -6.02
C ASN A 43 3.59 -15.37 -5.73
N ILE A 44 3.18 -14.56 -6.73
CA ILE A 44 1.93 -13.76 -6.68
C ILE A 44 0.72 -14.63 -6.33
N THR A 45 0.74 -15.90 -6.71
CA THR A 45 -0.36 -16.84 -6.47
C THR A 45 -0.63 -17.08 -4.97
N GLU A 46 0.35 -16.88 -4.10
CA GLU A 46 0.17 -17.04 -2.65
C GLU A 46 -0.68 -15.92 -2.02
N SER A 47 -0.69 -14.74 -2.64
CA SER A 47 -1.43 -13.58 -2.13
C SER A 47 -2.83 -13.43 -2.73
N VAL A 48 -3.15 -14.22 -3.75
CA VAL A 48 -4.41 -14.14 -4.48
C VAL A 48 -5.30 -15.32 -4.08
N PRO A 49 -6.57 -15.08 -3.66
CA PRO A 49 -7.52 -16.17 -3.42
C PRO A 49 -7.65 -17.08 -4.65
N PHE A 50 -7.80 -18.39 -4.42
CA PHE A 50 -7.86 -19.41 -5.47
C PHE A 50 -8.88 -19.10 -6.58
N GLU A 51 -9.99 -18.49 -6.22
CA GLU A 51 -11.06 -18.07 -7.15
C GLU A 51 -10.58 -17.05 -8.21
N PHE A 52 -9.53 -16.28 -7.89
CA PHE A 52 -8.96 -15.26 -8.77
C PHE A 52 -7.75 -15.75 -9.56
N ILE A 53 -7.25 -16.97 -9.32
CA ILE A 53 -6.06 -17.51 -10.00
C ILE A 53 -6.22 -17.48 -11.53
N LYS A 54 -7.42 -17.78 -12.04
CA LYS A 54 -7.73 -17.70 -13.48
C LYS A 54 -7.62 -16.27 -14.03
N GLN A 55 -7.88 -15.27 -13.20
CA GLN A 55 -7.81 -13.84 -13.57
C GLN A 55 -6.37 -13.32 -13.60
N ILE A 56 -5.47 -13.92 -12.82
CA ILE A 56 -4.04 -13.52 -12.75
C ILE A 56 -3.34 -13.67 -14.09
N THR A 57 -3.77 -14.61 -14.93
CA THR A 57 -3.18 -14.87 -16.24
C THR A 57 -3.62 -13.89 -17.32
N THR A 58 -4.64 -13.04 -17.04
CA THR A 58 -5.14 -12.08 -18.02
C THR A 58 -4.18 -10.90 -18.17
N GLU A 59 -4.04 -10.40 -19.42
CA GLU A 59 -3.26 -9.18 -19.69
C GLU A 59 -3.73 -7.98 -18.87
N HIS A 60 -5.03 -7.86 -18.64
CA HIS A 60 -5.62 -6.79 -17.83
C HIS A 60 -5.12 -6.86 -16.38
N PHE A 61 -5.09 -8.04 -15.76
CA PHE A 61 -4.57 -8.23 -14.42
C PHE A 61 -3.10 -7.86 -14.34
N LYS A 62 -2.27 -8.39 -15.26
CA LYS A 62 -0.83 -8.12 -15.31
C LYS A 62 -0.53 -6.63 -15.41
N LYS A 63 -1.25 -5.91 -16.29
CA LYS A 63 -1.09 -4.46 -16.47
C LYS A 63 -1.44 -3.69 -15.19
N ARG A 64 -2.54 -4.00 -14.55
CA ARG A 64 -2.93 -3.36 -13.28
C ARG A 64 -1.94 -3.70 -12.16
N PHE A 65 -1.50 -4.96 -12.09
CA PHE A 65 -0.56 -5.41 -11.09
C PHE A 65 0.81 -4.72 -11.24
N SER A 66 1.31 -4.53 -12.47
CA SER A 66 2.56 -3.80 -12.71
C SER A 66 2.51 -2.35 -12.21
N ILE A 67 1.35 -1.68 -12.31
CA ILE A 67 1.15 -0.34 -11.76
C ILE A 67 1.31 -0.35 -10.23
N VAL A 68 0.71 -1.34 -9.55
CA VAL A 68 0.82 -1.49 -8.09
C VAL A 68 2.25 -1.79 -7.67
N GLN A 69 2.96 -2.64 -8.42
CA GLN A 69 4.36 -2.96 -8.18
C GLN A 69 5.27 -1.74 -8.37
N ASN A 70 5.13 -1.01 -9.47
CA ASN A 70 5.93 0.19 -9.72
C ASN A 70 5.71 1.23 -8.61
N LYS A 71 4.46 1.48 -8.24
CA LYS A 71 4.15 2.37 -7.11
C LYS A 71 4.80 1.90 -5.79
N TYR A 72 4.82 0.59 -5.53
CA TYR A 72 5.47 0.03 -4.35
C TYR A 72 6.98 0.28 -4.37
N ILE A 73 7.63 0.13 -5.52
CA ILE A 73 9.06 0.37 -5.72
C ILE A 73 9.38 1.86 -5.54
N ASP A 74 8.62 2.74 -6.20
CA ASP A 74 8.81 4.19 -6.15
C ASP A 74 8.70 4.74 -4.71
N GLU A 75 7.74 4.24 -3.93
CA GLU A 75 7.55 4.61 -2.54
C GLU A 75 8.71 4.17 -1.63
N ARG A 76 9.56 3.26 -2.10
CA ARG A 76 10.70 2.69 -1.36
C ARG A 76 12.06 3.14 -1.87
N SER A 77 12.08 4.00 -2.88
CA SER A 77 13.31 4.64 -3.33
C SER A 77 13.80 5.67 -2.31
N VAL A 78 15.07 5.59 -1.96
CA VAL A 78 15.77 6.43 -0.98
C VAL A 78 17.20 6.69 -1.42
N ASN A 79 17.76 7.82 -0.99
CA ASN A 79 19.18 8.13 -1.17
C ASN A 79 19.95 7.80 0.10
N ILE A 80 20.72 6.73 0.10
CA ILE A 80 21.52 6.27 1.24
C ILE A 80 23.00 6.43 0.92
N TYR A 81 23.79 6.78 1.96
CA TYR A 81 25.23 6.88 1.83
C TYR A 81 25.85 5.50 1.62
N ASP A 82 26.56 5.36 0.51
CA ASP A 82 27.35 4.18 0.19
C ASP A 82 28.81 4.40 0.61
N PHE A 83 29.27 3.63 1.58
CA PHE A 83 30.62 3.73 2.14
C PHE A 83 31.72 3.33 1.15
N GLU A 84 31.43 2.47 0.18
CA GLU A 84 32.39 2.05 -0.85
C GLU A 84 32.66 3.18 -1.84
N SER A 85 31.63 3.81 -2.36
CA SER A 85 31.76 4.93 -3.29
C SER A 85 31.92 6.28 -2.63
N LYS A 86 31.85 6.36 -1.28
CA LYS A 86 31.90 7.58 -0.47
C LYS A 86 30.91 8.65 -0.92
N GLY A 87 29.72 8.25 -1.35
CA GLY A 87 28.66 9.14 -1.85
C GLY A 87 27.27 8.62 -1.57
N PHE A 88 26.26 9.47 -1.83
CA PHE A 88 24.87 9.05 -1.76
C PHE A 88 24.47 8.35 -3.06
N LYS A 89 23.80 7.20 -2.94
CA LYS A 89 23.24 6.44 -4.06
C LYS A 89 21.78 6.19 -3.84
N GLU A 90 21.01 6.23 -4.93
CA GLU A 90 19.65 5.75 -4.94
C GLU A 90 19.62 4.24 -4.65
N ASN A 91 18.79 3.84 -3.72
CA ASN A 91 18.59 2.46 -3.33
C ASN A 91 17.10 2.19 -3.10
N ILE A 92 16.66 0.97 -3.36
CA ILE A 92 15.29 0.53 -3.13
C ILE A 92 15.27 -0.33 -1.87
N ILE A 93 14.52 0.10 -0.88
CA ILE A 93 14.44 -0.58 0.42
C ILE A 93 13.34 -1.64 0.36
N MET A 94 13.72 -2.91 0.24
CA MET A 94 12.81 -4.05 0.09
C MET A 94 12.58 -4.84 1.38
N ILE A 95 12.70 -4.18 2.54
CA ILE A 95 12.41 -4.78 3.85
C ILE A 95 11.05 -4.30 4.38
N SER A 96 10.42 -5.07 5.26
CA SER A 96 9.12 -4.73 5.85
C SER A 96 9.17 -3.48 6.72
N ALA A 97 8.01 -2.89 7.01
CA ALA A 97 7.91 -1.72 7.90
C ALA A 97 8.47 -2.01 9.29
N GLY A 98 8.25 -3.21 9.85
CA GLY A 98 8.80 -3.61 11.15
C GLY A 98 10.33 -3.73 11.14
N GLU A 99 10.90 -4.27 10.05
CA GLU A 99 12.35 -4.35 9.89
C GLU A 99 13.00 -2.98 9.70
N LEU A 100 12.29 -2.02 9.06
CA LEU A 100 12.74 -0.63 8.98
C LEU A 100 12.84 0.02 10.35
N VAL A 101 11.84 -0.17 11.22
CA VAL A 101 11.87 0.33 12.60
C VAL A 101 13.08 -0.23 13.34
N SER A 102 13.30 -1.55 13.28
CA SER A 102 14.45 -2.20 13.90
C SER A 102 15.78 -1.67 13.37
N LYS A 103 15.85 -1.39 12.07
CA LYS A 103 17.04 -0.84 11.43
C LYS A 103 17.33 0.59 11.91
N ILE A 104 16.30 1.42 12.08
CA ILE A 104 16.42 2.77 12.65
C ILE A 104 16.98 2.71 14.07
N GLU A 105 16.45 1.82 14.92
CA GLU A 105 16.93 1.67 16.31
C GLU A 105 18.40 1.20 16.34
N ASN A 106 18.79 0.27 15.48
CA ASN A 106 20.18 -0.18 15.39
C ASN A 106 21.12 0.96 14.96
N ILE A 107 20.69 1.84 14.05
CA ILE A 107 21.50 3.00 13.63
C ILE A 107 21.59 4.03 14.76
N LYS A 108 20.52 4.28 15.51
CA LYS A 108 20.55 5.16 16.69
C LYS A 108 21.55 4.65 17.72
N GLN A 109 21.54 3.36 18.02
CA GLN A 109 22.52 2.75 18.90
C GLN A 109 23.95 2.94 18.37
N SER A 110 24.17 2.76 17.07
CA SER A 110 25.48 3.00 16.46
C SER A 110 25.95 4.46 16.60
N ILE A 111 25.03 5.43 16.59
CA ILE A 111 25.34 6.85 16.84
C ILE A 111 25.78 7.06 18.30
N GLU A 112 25.10 6.43 19.25
CA GLU A 112 25.42 6.50 20.67
C GLU A 112 26.82 5.90 20.98
N ASP A 113 27.17 4.83 20.26
CA ASP A 113 28.45 4.14 20.40
C ASP A 113 29.63 4.93 19.80
N LEU A 114 29.36 6.01 19.03
CA LEU A 114 30.43 6.89 18.48
C LEU A 114 31.05 7.75 19.58
N THR A 115 32.00 7.19 20.28
CA THR A 115 32.74 7.86 21.35
C THR A 115 34.18 8.20 20.93
N VAL A 116 34.77 9.14 21.62
CA VAL A 116 36.22 9.47 21.50
C VAL A 116 36.93 8.91 22.69
N PRO A 117 37.92 8.01 22.52
CA PRO A 117 38.68 7.48 23.64
C PRO A 117 39.40 8.59 24.43
N THR A 118 39.35 8.52 25.76
CA THR A 118 39.89 9.55 26.66
C THR A 118 41.42 9.57 26.70
N ASN A 119 42.06 8.53 26.22
CA ASN A 119 43.53 8.35 26.22
C ASN A 119 44.22 8.83 24.92
N LEU A 120 43.47 9.45 23.99
CA LEU A 120 44.04 9.96 22.75
C LEU A 120 44.79 11.29 22.97
N HIS A 121 45.85 11.49 22.19
CA HIS A 121 46.48 12.80 22.09
C HIS A 121 45.49 13.85 21.54
N THR A 122 45.63 15.11 21.96
CA THR A 122 44.65 16.19 21.62
C THR A 122 44.36 16.30 20.12
N LEU A 123 45.36 16.17 19.25
CA LEU A 123 45.22 16.25 17.82
C LEU A 123 44.43 15.04 17.26
N ASP A 124 44.75 13.83 17.75
CA ASP A 124 44.03 12.61 17.32
C ASP A 124 42.61 12.62 17.83
N ALA A 125 42.35 13.09 19.04
CA ALA A 125 41.03 13.28 19.58
C ALA A 125 40.20 14.26 18.72
N TYR A 126 40.81 15.35 18.25
CA TYR A 126 40.17 16.31 17.35
C TYR A 126 39.75 15.66 16.00
N TYR A 127 40.67 14.93 15.37
CA TYR A 127 40.35 14.24 14.11
C TYR A 127 39.28 13.16 14.30
N LYS A 128 39.33 12.41 15.40
CA LYS A 128 38.34 11.40 15.74
C LYS A 128 36.95 12.03 15.97
N THR A 129 36.88 13.16 16.65
CA THR A 129 35.65 13.93 16.83
C THR A 129 35.07 14.33 15.48
N LYS A 130 35.88 14.90 14.57
CA LYS A 130 35.42 15.27 13.23
C LYS A 130 34.92 14.07 12.41
N GLU A 131 35.59 12.95 12.49
CA GLU A 131 35.16 11.70 11.84
C GLU A 131 33.80 11.24 12.39
N ASN A 132 33.66 11.20 13.73
CA ASN A 132 32.43 10.82 14.40
C ASN A 132 31.27 11.76 14.03
N ASP A 133 31.50 13.07 13.96
CA ASP A 133 30.46 14.04 13.54
C ASP A 133 30.02 13.83 12.10
N LYS A 134 30.96 13.51 11.20
CA LYS A 134 30.62 13.13 9.83
C LYS A 134 29.77 11.87 9.79
N LEU A 135 30.12 10.83 10.56
CA LEU A 135 29.35 9.59 10.64
C LEU A 135 27.97 9.82 11.24
N ARG A 136 27.84 10.62 12.30
CA ARG A 136 26.55 11.00 12.88
C ARG A 136 25.62 11.65 11.85
N ASN A 137 26.16 12.59 11.05
CA ASN A 137 25.37 13.24 10.00
C ASN A 137 24.90 12.24 8.91
N ILE A 138 25.77 11.31 8.49
CA ILE A 138 25.42 10.26 7.52
C ILE A 138 24.33 9.36 8.09
N PHE A 139 24.45 8.93 9.33
CA PHE A 139 23.47 8.07 10.00
C PHE A 139 22.15 8.78 10.22
N ALA A 140 22.17 10.06 10.66
CA ALA A 140 20.97 10.87 10.80
C ALA A 140 20.22 10.99 9.46
N THR A 141 20.91 11.31 8.37
CA THR A 141 20.32 11.35 7.02
C THR A 141 19.69 10.00 6.63
N SER A 142 20.35 8.88 6.95
CA SER A 142 19.82 7.56 6.66
C SER A 142 18.55 7.25 7.48
N ILE A 143 18.51 7.65 8.75
CA ILE A 143 17.32 7.53 9.61
C ILE A 143 16.15 8.31 9.01
N ASP A 144 16.38 9.57 8.59
CA ASP A 144 15.34 10.42 7.99
C ASP A 144 14.77 9.78 6.72
N GLN A 145 15.60 9.17 5.88
CA GLN A 145 15.16 8.45 4.68
C GLN A 145 14.30 7.22 5.04
N TYR A 146 14.67 6.45 6.05
CA TYR A 146 13.86 5.29 6.50
C TYR A 146 12.53 5.72 7.12
N ILE A 147 12.53 6.78 7.92
CA ILE A 147 11.30 7.37 8.47
C ILE A 147 10.38 7.81 7.33
N ALA A 148 10.91 8.47 6.31
CA ALA A 148 10.12 8.90 5.15
C ALA A 148 9.49 7.71 4.40
N VAL A 149 10.15 6.55 4.32
CA VAL A 149 9.54 5.33 3.76
C VAL A 149 8.39 4.86 4.64
N ILE A 150 8.59 4.77 5.96
CA ILE A 150 7.54 4.35 6.90
C ILE A 150 6.31 5.27 6.80
N GLU A 151 6.51 6.58 6.73
CA GLU A 151 5.41 7.54 6.59
C GLU A 151 4.66 7.38 5.26
N ARG A 152 5.35 7.14 4.15
CA ARG A 152 4.70 6.84 2.85
C ARG A 152 3.85 5.57 2.92
N ILE A 153 4.34 4.51 3.58
CA ILE A 153 3.59 3.27 3.82
C ILE A 153 2.32 3.54 4.64
N LYS A 154 2.45 4.29 5.74
CA LYS A 154 1.30 4.68 6.59
C LYS A 154 0.27 5.47 5.82
N ILE A 155 0.68 6.50 5.11
CA ILE A 155 -0.22 7.35 4.31
C ILE A 155 -0.95 6.51 3.28
N ARG A 156 -0.25 5.60 2.59
CA ARG A 156 -0.88 4.70 1.62
C ARG A 156 -1.93 3.80 2.27
N ALA A 157 -1.64 3.23 3.43
CA ALA A 157 -2.58 2.38 4.16
C ALA A 157 -3.80 3.15 4.66
N ILE A 158 -3.60 4.37 5.19
CA ILE A 158 -4.69 5.26 5.62
C ILE A 158 -5.57 5.64 4.42
N ASN A 159 -4.98 6.05 3.30
CA ASN A 159 -5.73 6.41 2.11
C ASN A 159 -6.55 5.21 1.60
N TYR A 160 -5.98 4.01 1.60
CA TYR A 160 -6.71 2.81 1.22
C TYR A 160 -7.94 2.55 2.12
N ILE A 161 -7.80 2.71 3.44
CA ILE A 161 -8.91 2.57 4.40
C ILE A 161 -9.97 3.64 4.13
N SER A 162 -9.55 4.90 4.01
CA SER A 162 -10.45 6.05 3.81
C SER A 162 -11.21 5.96 2.48
N ASP A 163 -10.54 5.58 1.38
CA ASP A 163 -11.17 5.38 0.08
C ASP A 163 -12.21 4.25 0.13
N THR A 164 -11.93 3.22 0.93
CA THR A 164 -12.88 2.12 1.15
C THR A 164 -14.09 2.57 1.93
N GLU A 165 -13.91 3.31 3.03
CA GLU A 165 -15.00 3.86 3.83
C GLU A 165 -15.89 4.78 2.98
N ASN A 166 -15.28 5.69 2.21
CA ASN A 166 -16.00 6.58 1.29
C ASN A 166 -16.80 5.79 0.24
N SER A 167 -16.22 4.74 -0.31
CA SER A 167 -16.91 3.87 -1.28
C SER A 167 -18.13 3.18 -0.66
N ILE A 168 -18.04 2.71 0.58
CA ILE A 168 -19.15 2.06 1.30
C ILE A 168 -20.24 3.08 1.61
N VAL A 169 -19.88 4.27 2.12
CA VAL A 169 -20.85 5.35 2.43
C VAL A 169 -21.57 5.78 1.18
N THR A 170 -20.87 6.02 0.07
CA THR A 170 -21.46 6.42 -1.20
C THR A 170 -22.43 5.35 -1.72
N SER A 171 -22.04 4.07 -1.65
CA SER A 171 -22.90 2.96 -2.08
C SER A 171 -24.15 2.86 -1.21
N LYS A 172 -24.04 3.06 0.10
CA LYS A 172 -25.18 3.07 1.03
C LYS A 172 -26.13 4.21 0.70
N VAL A 173 -25.62 5.43 0.53
CA VAL A 173 -26.44 6.60 0.14
C VAL A 173 -27.18 6.35 -1.17
N GLN A 174 -26.53 5.75 -2.18
CA GLN A 174 -27.18 5.40 -3.45
C GLN A 174 -28.32 4.39 -3.26
N VAL A 175 -28.13 3.37 -2.41
CA VAL A 175 -29.18 2.39 -2.08
C VAL A 175 -30.32 3.04 -1.32
N ASP A 176 -30.03 3.92 -0.37
CA ASP A 176 -31.04 4.62 0.42
C ASP A 176 -31.89 5.55 -0.49
N ILE A 177 -31.26 6.34 -1.37
CA ILE A 177 -31.95 7.17 -2.37
C ILE A 177 -32.81 6.31 -3.29
N PHE A 178 -32.32 5.16 -3.76
CA PHE A 178 -33.09 4.24 -4.60
C PHE A 178 -34.31 3.71 -3.84
N ASN A 179 -34.16 3.28 -2.60
CA ASN A 179 -35.25 2.77 -1.76
C ASN A 179 -36.29 3.83 -1.45
N GLU A 180 -35.86 5.07 -1.15
CA GLU A 180 -36.76 6.21 -0.91
C GLU A 180 -37.59 6.55 -2.14
N ASN A 181 -37.02 6.44 -3.33
CA ASN A 181 -37.69 6.76 -4.58
C ASN A 181 -38.42 5.56 -5.20
N LYS A 182 -38.24 4.34 -4.69
CA LYS A 182 -38.82 3.12 -5.24
C LYS A 182 -40.35 3.22 -5.32
N ASN A 183 -40.99 3.65 -4.27
CA ASN A 183 -42.47 3.82 -4.22
C ASN A 183 -42.95 4.85 -5.25
N PHE A 184 -42.16 5.94 -5.45
CA PHE A 184 -42.50 6.95 -6.45
C PHE A 184 -42.40 6.38 -7.87
N ILE A 185 -41.32 5.65 -8.15
CA ILE A 185 -41.10 4.97 -9.44
C ILE A 185 -42.20 3.94 -9.70
N GLU A 186 -42.59 3.16 -8.69
CA GLU A 186 -43.67 2.18 -8.82
C GLU A 186 -45.04 2.85 -9.12
N ILE A 187 -45.33 3.99 -8.50
CA ILE A 187 -46.54 4.78 -8.78
C ILE A 187 -46.53 5.35 -10.20
N GLU A 188 -45.39 5.90 -10.64
CA GLU A 188 -45.25 6.43 -12.01
C GLU A 188 -45.39 5.32 -13.06
N LEU A 189 -44.83 4.14 -12.81
CA LEU A 189 -44.97 2.98 -13.67
C LEU A 189 -46.43 2.47 -13.74
N GLN A 190 -47.18 2.58 -12.62
CA GLN A 190 -48.63 2.23 -12.62
C GLN A 190 -49.50 3.26 -13.37
N ASN A 191 -49.03 4.50 -13.44
CA ASN A 191 -49.71 5.60 -14.15
C ASN A 191 -49.37 5.63 -15.64
N LEU A 192 -48.37 4.85 -16.10
CA LEU A 192 -48.09 4.69 -17.51
C LEU A 192 -49.34 4.10 -18.20
N ASP A 193 -49.82 4.83 -19.20
CA ASP A 193 -51.02 4.47 -19.95
C ASP A 193 -50.93 3.01 -20.44
N LYS A 194 -51.94 2.22 -20.16
CA LYS A 194 -52.04 0.81 -20.57
C LYS A 194 -51.79 0.63 -22.07
N GLU A 195 -52.07 1.64 -22.85
CA GLU A 195 -51.84 1.67 -24.28
C GLU A 195 -50.35 1.65 -24.65
N LEU A 196 -49.49 2.38 -23.90
CA LEU A 196 -48.06 2.38 -24.07
C LEU A 196 -47.43 1.03 -23.65
N ILE A 197 -47.94 0.40 -22.61
CA ILE A 197 -47.53 -0.95 -22.18
C ILE A 197 -47.94 -1.98 -23.24
N ASN A 198 -49.11 -1.86 -23.81
CA ASN A 198 -49.57 -2.75 -24.88
C ASN A 198 -48.77 -2.55 -26.18
N GLN A 199 -48.43 -1.31 -26.56
CA GLN A 199 -47.55 -1.03 -27.70
C GLN A 199 -46.13 -1.59 -27.49
N PHE A 200 -45.59 -1.48 -26.27
CA PHE A 200 -44.29 -2.08 -25.92
C PHE A 200 -44.33 -3.60 -26.01
N ASN A 201 -45.34 -4.23 -25.45
CA ASN A 201 -45.51 -5.69 -25.51
C ASN A 201 -45.76 -6.20 -26.92
N SER A 202 -46.50 -5.46 -27.77
CA SER A 202 -46.76 -5.85 -29.16
C SER A 202 -45.52 -5.72 -30.05
N SER A 203 -44.59 -4.81 -29.75
CA SER A 203 -43.35 -4.69 -30.49
C SER A 203 -42.37 -5.83 -30.22
N PHE A 204 -42.49 -6.53 -29.07
CA PHE A 204 -41.68 -7.70 -28.73
C PHE A 204 -42.33 -9.04 -29.11
N ALA A 205 -43.62 -9.05 -29.41
CA ALA A 205 -44.35 -10.26 -29.81
C ALA A 205 -44.31 -10.54 -31.35
N GLY A 206 -43.60 -9.68 -32.11
CA GLY A 206 -43.56 -9.74 -33.59
C GLY A 206 -42.44 -10.55 -34.22
N ASP A 207 -41.49 -11.09 -33.44
CA ASP A 207 -40.35 -11.84 -33.96
C ASP A 207 -40.35 -13.32 -33.52
N GLU A 208 -41.42 -14.06 -33.81
CA GLU A 208 -41.28 -15.51 -33.93
C GLU A 208 -40.99 -15.84 -35.43
N PRO A 209 -39.81 -16.45 -35.72
CA PRO A 209 -39.54 -16.91 -37.08
C PRO A 209 -40.37 -18.15 -37.36
N ALA A 210 -41.06 -18.13 -38.50
CA ALA A 210 -41.76 -19.25 -39.13
C ALA A 210 -40.80 -20.38 -39.52
#